data_6e097dad8ce6ae249dbd1cc668af9150
#
_entry.id   6e097dad8ce6ae249dbd1cc668af9150
#
_cell.length_a   1.000
_cell.length_b   1.000
_cell.length_c   1.000
_cell.angle_alpha   90.00
_cell.angle_beta   90.00
_cell.angle_gamma   90.00
#
_symmetry.space_group_name_H-M   'P 1'
#
loop_
_entity.id
_entity.type
_entity.pdbx_description
1 polymer ?
#
loop_
_entity_poly.entity_id
_entity_poly.type
_entity_poly.pdbx_seq_one_letter_code
_entity_poly.pdbx_strand_id
1 'polypeptide(L)'
;MRTLFLIRHAKSSWDNPGLRDFNRPLNERGLREAPLMAQLLANRGVQPDLLVSSPAKRALTTALFFAEKFGIADEQVLREQDIYEAAPTDILQIISNLPDSAAVVCLFGHNPTFTDVANRFSDDFIDNVPTCGIVQIESEAESWKTMYEGNSRVKA
;
A
#
# COMPACT_ATOMS: atom_id res chain seq x y z
N MET A 1 2.53 -4.07 -19.09
CA MET A 1 2.92 -3.11 -18.05
C MET A 1 2.30 -3.48 -16.71
N ARG A 2 3.06 -3.30 -15.63
CA ARG A 2 2.59 -3.58 -14.28
C ARG A 2 2.51 -2.28 -13.50
N THR A 3 1.50 -2.15 -12.64
CA THR A 3 1.31 -0.97 -11.82
C THR A 3 1.21 -1.39 -10.35
N LEU A 4 2.05 -0.77 -9.53
CA LEU A 4 2.09 -1.01 -8.09
C LEU A 4 1.72 0.28 -7.37
N PHE A 5 0.75 0.20 -6.47
CA PHE A 5 0.42 1.31 -5.57
C PHE A 5 0.92 0.97 -4.18
N LEU A 6 1.79 1.82 -3.63
CA LEU A 6 2.17 1.74 -2.23
C LEU A 6 1.31 2.73 -1.47
N ILE A 7 0.52 2.24 -0.54
CA ILE A 7 -0.45 3.07 0.19
C ILE A 7 -0.14 2.96 1.68
N ARG A 8 0.27 4.08 2.28
CA ARG A 8 0.48 4.13 3.72
C ARG A 8 -0.87 4.15 4.42
N HIS A 9 -0.97 3.45 5.54
CA HIS A 9 -2.21 3.44 6.33
C HIS A 9 -2.66 4.86 6.67
N ALA A 10 -3.96 5.05 6.85
CA ALA A 10 -4.55 6.32 7.25
C ALA A 10 -4.18 6.63 8.72
N LYS A 11 -4.52 7.83 9.18
CA LYS A 11 -4.10 8.31 10.50
C LYS A 11 -4.63 7.42 11.61
N SER A 12 -3.73 6.95 12.46
CA SER A 12 -4.05 6.04 13.56
C SER A 12 -4.18 6.77 14.89
N SER A 13 -4.88 6.14 15.84
CA SER A 13 -5.15 6.68 17.16
C SER A 13 -4.03 6.35 18.14
N TRP A 14 -3.72 7.31 19.03
CA TRP A 14 -2.88 7.11 20.19
C TRP A 14 -3.68 7.25 21.49
N ASP A 15 -5.03 7.24 21.41
CA ASP A 15 -5.90 7.52 22.55
C ASP A 15 -5.92 6.43 23.59
N ASN A 16 -5.52 5.21 23.23
CA ASN A 16 -5.51 4.08 24.16
C ASN A 16 -4.08 3.53 24.32
N PRO A 17 -3.32 4.04 25.30
CA PRO A 17 -1.92 3.60 25.49
C PRO A 17 -1.79 2.16 25.95
N GLY A 18 -2.88 1.52 26.41
CA GLY A 18 -2.89 0.12 26.80
C GLY A 18 -2.91 -0.84 25.61
N LEU A 19 -3.19 -0.37 24.39
CA LEU A 19 -3.21 -1.23 23.23
C LEU A 19 -1.79 -1.49 22.70
N ARG A 20 -1.58 -2.71 22.24
CA ARG A 20 -0.38 -3.03 21.46
C ARG A 20 -0.42 -2.24 20.17
N ASP A 21 0.76 -1.87 19.65
CA ASP A 21 0.87 -1.14 18.37
C ASP A 21 0.08 -1.83 17.25
N PHE A 22 0.17 -3.13 17.16
CA PHE A 22 -0.52 -3.94 16.15
C PHE A 22 -2.03 -3.69 16.14
N ASN A 23 -2.63 -3.43 17.29
CA ASN A 23 -4.07 -3.30 17.46
C ASN A 23 -4.56 -1.86 17.48
N ARG A 24 -3.69 -0.88 17.25
CA ARG A 24 -4.09 0.53 17.21
C ARG A 24 -5.02 0.79 16.02
N PRO A 25 -6.22 1.35 16.27
CA PRO A 25 -7.18 1.63 15.21
C PRO A 25 -6.88 2.96 14.51
N LEU A 26 -7.61 3.23 13.44
CA LEU A 26 -7.64 4.57 12.85
C LEU A 26 -8.32 5.53 13.83
N ASN A 27 -7.89 6.80 13.79
CA ASN A 27 -8.60 7.87 14.50
C ASN A 27 -9.69 8.46 13.60
N GLU A 28 -10.40 9.49 14.07
CA GLU A 28 -11.48 10.11 13.29
C GLU A 28 -11.00 10.64 11.94
N ARG A 29 -9.81 11.25 11.91
CA ARG A 29 -9.23 11.75 10.66
C ARG A 29 -8.98 10.61 9.68
N GLY A 30 -8.40 9.52 10.17
CA GLY A 30 -8.12 8.34 9.33
C GLY A 30 -9.40 7.72 8.78
N LEU A 31 -10.44 7.64 9.60
CA LEU A 31 -11.75 7.11 9.17
C LEU A 31 -12.42 7.98 8.11
N ARG A 32 -12.13 9.28 8.10
CA ARG A 32 -12.62 10.19 7.05
C ARG A 32 -11.77 10.13 5.80
N GLU A 33 -10.44 10.11 5.93
CA GLU A 33 -9.53 10.21 4.79
C GLU A 33 -9.43 8.91 3.98
N ALA A 34 -9.50 7.77 4.63
CA ALA A 34 -9.34 6.50 3.93
C ALA A 34 -10.38 6.30 2.82
N PRO A 35 -11.69 6.46 3.09
CA PRO A 35 -12.68 6.35 2.01
C PRO A 35 -12.56 7.44 0.96
N LEU A 36 -12.12 8.66 1.32
CA LEU A 36 -11.91 9.74 0.35
C LEU A 36 -10.76 9.41 -0.60
N MET A 37 -9.64 8.92 -0.07
CA MET A 37 -8.50 8.54 -0.90
C MET A 37 -8.83 7.32 -1.78
N ALA A 38 -9.59 6.38 -1.26
CA ALA A 38 -10.07 5.25 -2.04
C ALA A 38 -10.92 5.73 -3.22
N GLN A 39 -11.84 6.66 -2.98
CA GLN A 39 -12.69 7.23 -4.02
C GLN A 39 -11.86 7.99 -5.05
N LEU A 40 -10.85 8.73 -4.60
CA LEU A 40 -9.95 9.46 -5.51
C LEU A 40 -9.25 8.50 -6.46
N LEU A 41 -8.75 7.38 -5.95
CA LEU A 41 -8.08 6.39 -6.77
C LEU A 41 -9.06 5.72 -7.73
N ALA A 42 -10.25 5.39 -7.27
CA ALA A 42 -11.31 4.82 -8.12
C ALA A 42 -11.70 5.78 -9.24
N ASN A 43 -11.79 7.09 -8.94
CA ASN A 43 -12.16 8.10 -9.93
C ASN A 43 -11.10 8.26 -11.03
N ARG A 44 -9.87 7.83 -10.79
CA ARG A 44 -8.82 7.82 -11.81
C ARG A 44 -8.91 6.63 -12.75
N GLY A 45 -9.91 5.79 -12.59
CA GLY A 45 -10.12 4.63 -13.45
C GLY A 45 -9.26 3.43 -13.09
N VAL A 46 -8.65 3.43 -11.91
CA VAL A 46 -7.82 2.32 -11.44
C VAL A 46 -8.71 1.14 -11.08
N GLN A 47 -8.34 -0.05 -11.57
CA GLN A 47 -9.01 -1.31 -11.24
C GLN A 47 -7.94 -2.29 -10.74
N PRO A 48 -7.72 -2.38 -9.43
CA PRO A 48 -6.73 -3.32 -8.90
C PRO A 48 -7.15 -4.76 -9.11
N ASP A 49 -6.17 -5.59 -9.43
CA ASP A 49 -6.35 -7.04 -9.52
C ASP A 49 -6.17 -7.70 -8.15
N LEU A 50 -5.42 -7.05 -7.27
CA LEU A 50 -5.05 -7.63 -5.98
C LEU A 50 -4.79 -6.53 -4.96
N LEU A 51 -5.31 -6.70 -3.75
CA LEU A 51 -4.98 -5.89 -2.59
C LEU A 51 -4.25 -6.76 -1.57
N VAL A 52 -3.09 -6.29 -1.11
CA VAL A 52 -2.28 -6.97 -0.10
C VAL A 52 -2.01 -6.00 1.04
N SER A 53 -2.31 -6.38 2.26
CA SER A 53 -2.20 -5.48 3.40
C SER A 53 -1.41 -6.09 4.54
N SER A 54 -0.67 -5.22 5.24
CA SER A 54 -0.24 -5.54 6.60
C SER A 54 -1.46 -5.93 7.44
N PRO A 55 -1.34 -6.92 8.31
CA PRO A 55 -2.44 -7.30 9.19
C PRO A 55 -2.67 -6.34 10.36
N ALA A 56 -1.77 -5.38 10.59
CA ALA A 56 -1.97 -4.36 11.63
C ALA A 56 -3.30 -3.66 11.40
N LYS A 57 -4.05 -3.45 12.48
CA LYS A 57 -5.43 -2.97 12.39
C LYS A 57 -5.58 -1.68 11.56
N ARG A 58 -4.69 -0.72 11.74
CA ARG A 58 -4.72 0.56 11.01
C ARG A 58 -4.53 0.40 9.51
N ALA A 59 -3.65 -0.52 9.11
CA ALA A 59 -3.40 -0.78 7.69
C ALA A 59 -4.53 -1.61 7.06
N LEU A 60 -4.95 -2.66 7.73
CA LEU A 60 -6.03 -3.50 7.23
C LEU A 60 -7.34 -2.73 7.10
N THR A 61 -7.67 -1.90 8.09
CA THR A 61 -8.88 -1.06 8.02
C THR A 61 -8.82 -0.12 6.82
N THR A 62 -7.66 0.49 6.57
CA THR A 62 -7.46 1.32 5.37
C THR A 62 -7.71 0.51 4.11
N ALA A 63 -7.10 -0.67 4.01
CA ALA A 63 -7.26 -1.54 2.84
C ALA A 63 -8.71 -1.94 2.59
N LEU A 64 -9.46 -2.20 3.66
CA LEU A 64 -10.86 -2.59 3.53
C LEU A 64 -11.74 -1.46 2.98
N PHE A 65 -11.43 -0.20 3.31
CA PHE A 65 -12.10 0.95 2.68
C PHE A 65 -11.83 1.00 1.17
N PHE A 66 -10.60 0.71 0.76
CA PHE A 66 -10.26 0.65 -0.67
C PHE A 66 -10.97 -0.53 -1.34
N ALA A 67 -10.98 -1.70 -0.69
CA ALA A 67 -11.67 -2.88 -1.22
C ALA A 67 -13.16 -2.58 -1.49
N GLU A 68 -13.81 -1.90 -0.57
CA GLU A 68 -15.23 -1.51 -0.73
C GLU A 68 -15.43 -0.67 -1.99
N LYS A 69 -14.56 0.31 -2.21
CA LYS A 69 -14.68 1.19 -3.39
C LYS A 69 -14.42 0.46 -4.70
N PHE A 70 -13.58 -0.57 -4.68
CA PHE A 70 -13.26 -1.34 -5.89
C PHE A 70 -14.17 -2.55 -6.09
N GLY A 71 -15.12 -2.78 -5.19
CA GLY A 71 -16.02 -3.94 -5.27
C GLY A 71 -15.30 -5.26 -4.99
N ILE A 72 -14.25 -5.22 -4.19
CA ILE A 72 -13.48 -6.40 -3.78
C ILE A 72 -13.97 -6.82 -2.40
N ALA A 73 -14.31 -8.12 -2.23
CA ALA A 73 -14.76 -8.61 -0.95
C ALA A 73 -13.64 -8.59 0.10
N ASP A 74 -13.99 -8.37 1.36
CA ASP A 74 -13.02 -8.30 2.45
C ASP A 74 -12.15 -9.57 2.52
N GLU A 75 -12.74 -10.73 2.25
CA GLU A 75 -12.03 -12.02 2.29
C GLU A 75 -10.98 -12.14 1.19
N GLN A 76 -11.11 -11.33 0.13
CA GLN A 76 -10.17 -11.34 -1.00
C GLN A 76 -8.96 -10.44 -0.76
N VAL A 77 -8.98 -9.60 0.27
CA VAL A 77 -7.81 -8.81 0.65
C VAL A 77 -6.81 -9.74 1.35
N LEU A 78 -5.63 -9.89 0.74
CA LEU A 78 -4.59 -10.74 1.31
C LEU A 78 -3.92 -10.05 2.48
N ARG A 79 -3.71 -10.79 3.56
CA ARG A 79 -3.01 -10.31 4.74
C ARG A 79 -1.60 -10.87 4.72
N GLU A 80 -0.60 -9.98 4.68
CA GLU A 80 0.81 -10.37 4.61
C GLU A 80 1.53 -9.90 5.87
N GLN A 81 1.83 -10.85 6.76
CA GLN A 81 2.46 -10.54 8.05
C GLN A 81 3.80 -9.84 7.86
N ASP A 82 4.55 -10.18 6.82
CA ASP A 82 5.88 -9.64 6.59
C ASP A 82 5.89 -8.15 6.21
N ILE A 83 4.73 -7.55 5.95
CA ILE A 83 4.63 -6.11 5.76
C ILE A 83 4.71 -5.37 7.10
N TYR A 84 4.23 -5.98 8.18
CA TYR A 84 4.29 -5.36 9.50
C TYR A 84 5.72 -5.36 10.02
N GLU A 85 6.21 -4.19 10.42
CA GLU A 85 7.59 -4.00 10.89
C GLU A 85 8.65 -4.42 9.86
N ALA A 86 8.32 -4.28 8.58
CA ALA A 86 9.17 -4.69 7.48
C ALA A 86 10.37 -3.76 7.28
N ALA A 87 11.50 -4.34 6.84
CA ALA A 87 12.57 -3.58 6.23
C ALA A 87 12.27 -3.39 4.73
N PRO A 88 12.91 -2.42 4.04
CA PRO A 88 12.68 -2.24 2.61
C PRO A 88 12.89 -3.51 1.78
N THR A 89 13.89 -4.32 2.14
CA THR A 89 14.15 -5.58 1.44
C THR A 89 13.01 -6.59 1.58
N ASP A 90 12.31 -6.57 2.70
CA ASP A 90 11.14 -7.45 2.91
C ASP A 90 10.02 -7.06 1.95
N ILE A 91 9.79 -5.77 1.75
CA ILE A 91 8.77 -5.28 0.82
C ILE A 91 9.15 -5.64 -0.61
N LEU A 92 10.42 -5.47 -0.98
CA LEU A 92 10.90 -5.85 -2.32
C LEU A 92 10.71 -7.35 -2.56
N GLN A 93 10.94 -8.17 -1.54
CA GLN A 93 10.72 -9.62 -1.63
C GLN A 93 9.25 -9.94 -1.84
N ILE A 94 8.35 -9.26 -1.11
CA ILE A 94 6.91 -9.43 -1.29
C ILE A 94 6.50 -9.08 -2.72
N ILE A 95 7.02 -7.95 -3.25
CA ILE A 95 6.74 -7.54 -4.62
C ILE A 95 7.18 -8.61 -5.61
N SER A 96 8.38 -9.15 -5.44
CA SER A 96 8.92 -10.17 -6.36
C SER A 96 8.09 -11.46 -6.34
N ASN A 97 7.39 -11.72 -5.26
CA ASN A 97 6.56 -12.92 -5.11
C ASN A 97 5.09 -12.71 -5.48
N LEU A 98 4.72 -11.51 -5.93
CA LEU A 98 3.34 -11.26 -6.37
C LEU A 98 3.02 -12.13 -7.59
N PRO A 99 1.76 -12.58 -7.73
CA PRO A 99 1.38 -13.41 -8.87
C PRO A 99 1.43 -12.59 -10.16
N ASP A 100 2.02 -13.17 -11.20
CA ASP A 100 2.14 -12.49 -12.50
C ASP A 100 0.80 -12.30 -13.20
N SER A 101 -0.23 -13.03 -12.78
CA SER A 101 -1.60 -12.84 -13.26
C SER A 101 -2.19 -11.50 -12.80
N ALA A 102 -1.66 -10.89 -11.75
CA ALA A 102 -2.10 -9.59 -11.26
C ALA A 102 -1.21 -8.51 -11.87
N ALA A 103 -1.77 -7.66 -12.72
CA ALA A 103 -1.03 -6.57 -13.35
C ALA A 103 -1.08 -5.28 -12.54
N VAL A 104 -2.13 -5.09 -11.74
CA VAL A 104 -2.33 -3.89 -10.90
C VAL A 104 -2.52 -4.34 -9.47
N VAL A 105 -1.60 -3.95 -8.60
CA VAL A 105 -1.57 -4.39 -7.20
C VAL A 105 -1.46 -3.18 -6.27
N CYS A 106 -2.23 -3.21 -5.20
CA CYS A 106 -2.10 -2.24 -4.10
C CYS A 106 -1.53 -2.93 -2.87
N LEU A 107 -0.47 -2.35 -2.31
CA LEU A 107 0.10 -2.77 -1.02
C LEU A 107 -0.21 -1.71 0.03
N PHE A 108 -0.67 -2.15 1.18
CA PHE A 108 -1.01 -1.26 2.31
C PHE A 108 -0.06 -1.55 3.47
N GLY A 109 0.63 -0.52 3.93
CA GLY A 109 1.64 -0.71 4.97
C GLY A 109 2.04 0.56 5.67
N HIS A 110 3.32 0.63 6.03
CA HIS A 110 3.82 1.53 7.06
C HIS A 110 5.05 2.30 6.62
N ASN A 111 5.27 3.45 7.27
CA ASN A 111 6.52 4.20 7.18
C ASN A 111 7.45 3.84 8.36
N PRO A 112 8.76 4.06 8.22
CA PRO A 112 9.43 4.70 7.07
C PRO A 112 9.63 3.79 5.86
N THR A 113 9.32 2.52 5.97
CA THR A 113 9.64 1.53 4.94
C THR A 113 9.03 1.86 3.58
N PHE A 114 7.75 2.27 3.53
CA PHE A 114 7.11 2.58 2.26
C PHE A 114 7.74 3.80 1.58
N THR A 115 8.12 4.81 2.34
CA THR A 115 8.86 5.95 1.78
C THR A 115 10.21 5.50 1.21
N ASP A 116 10.93 4.65 1.93
CA ASP A 116 12.23 4.15 1.48
C ASP A 116 12.11 3.33 0.20
N VAL A 117 11.09 2.46 0.11
CA VAL A 117 10.84 1.67 -1.09
C VAL A 117 10.48 2.58 -2.26
N ALA A 118 9.59 3.55 -2.05
CA ALA A 118 9.19 4.50 -3.09
C ALA A 118 10.40 5.26 -3.65
N ASN A 119 11.33 5.65 -2.79
CA ASN A 119 12.53 6.37 -3.22
C ASN A 119 13.45 5.54 -4.12
N ARG A 120 13.39 4.23 -4.04
CA ARG A 120 14.16 3.37 -4.96
C ARG A 120 13.74 3.54 -6.41
N PHE A 121 12.47 3.90 -6.63
CA PHE A 121 11.89 3.99 -7.97
C PHE A 121 11.63 5.43 -8.39
N SER A 122 11.95 6.40 -7.56
CA SER A 122 11.70 7.82 -7.84
C SER A 122 12.96 8.52 -8.31
N ASP A 123 12.81 9.36 -9.36
CA ASP A 123 13.89 10.21 -9.81
C ASP A 123 14.09 11.40 -8.86
N ASP A 124 13.01 11.86 -8.23
CA ASP A 124 13.04 12.94 -7.25
C ASP A 124 12.92 12.38 -5.84
N PHE A 125 13.64 12.96 -4.90
CA PHE A 125 13.58 12.50 -3.52
C PHE A 125 12.20 12.74 -2.91
N ILE A 126 11.62 11.68 -2.34
CA ILE A 126 10.37 11.75 -1.59
C ILE A 126 10.75 11.85 -0.11
N ASP A 127 10.42 12.98 0.50
CA ASP A 127 10.76 13.22 1.90
C ASP A 127 9.96 12.30 2.82
N ASN A 128 8.66 12.24 2.60
CA ASN A 128 7.76 11.43 3.41
C ASN A 128 6.45 11.15 2.68
N VAL A 129 6.04 9.89 2.64
CA VAL A 129 4.68 9.53 2.20
C VAL A 129 3.76 9.80 3.39
N PRO A 130 2.80 10.74 3.25
CA PRO A 130 1.89 11.06 4.36
C PRO A 130 0.94 9.90 4.67
N THR A 131 0.25 9.97 5.80
CA THR A 131 -0.78 8.98 6.11
C THR A 131 -1.84 8.97 5.00
N CYS A 132 -2.23 7.78 4.59
CA CYS A 132 -3.12 7.52 3.45
C CYS A 132 -2.58 8.03 2.12
N GLY A 133 -1.29 8.39 2.05
CA GLY A 133 -0.64 8.77 0.81
C GLY A 133 -0.48 7.58 -0.11
N ILE A 134 -0.58 7.84 -1.41
CA ILE A 134 -0.54 6.82 -2.46
C ILE A 134 0.64 7.12 -3.38
N VAL A 135 1.52 6.13 -3.56
CA VAL A 135 2.61 6.23 -4.52
C VAL A 135 2.34 5.23 -5.64
N GLN A 136 2.27 5.73 -6.85
CA GLN A 136 2.08 4.88 -8.04
C GLN A 136 3.43 4.60 -8.70
N ILE A 137 3.74 3.33 -8.87
CA ILE A 137 4.95 2.88 -9.57
C ILE A 137 4.53 2.11 -10.81
N GLU A 138 5.00 2.53 -11.97
CA GLU A 138 4.78 1.82 -13.23
C GLU A 138 6.03 1.06 -13.61
N SER A 139 5.86 -0.17 -14.07
CA SER A 139 6.94 -1.06 -14.45
C SER A 139 6.72 -1.64 -15.84
N GLU A 140 7.79 -1.69 -16.64
CA GLU A 140 7.81 -2.37 -17.92
C GLU A 140 8.21 -3.84 -17.79
N ALA A 141 8.47 -4.31 -16.55
CA ALA A 141 8.87 -5.69 -16.31
C ALA A 141 7.77 -6.67 -16.75
N GLU A 142 8.18 -7.79 -17.34
CA GLU A 142 7.25 -8.85 -17.74
C GLU A 142 6.76 -9.66 -16.53
N SER A 143 7.52 -9.65 -15.45
CA SER A 143 7.21 -10.35 -14.21
C SER A 143 7.52 -9.45 -13.01
N TRP A 144 6.79 -9.62 -11.91
CA TRP A 144 7.13 -8.94 -10.66
C TRP A 144 8.55 -9.30 -10.18
N LYS A 145 9.04 -10.51 -10.54
CA LYS A 145 10.37 -10.97 -10.16
C LYS A 145 11.50 -10.18 -10.82
N THR A 146 11.22 -9.56 -11.97
CA THR A 146 12.23 -8.82 -12.73
C THR A 146 12.07 -7.31 -12.60
N MET A 147 11.17 -6.85 -11.74
CA MET A 147 10.98 -5.42 -11.45
C MET A 147 12.17 -4.86 -10.67
N TYR A 148 12.75 -3.77 -11.16
CA TYR A 148 13.85 -3.08 -10.49
C TYR A 148 13.91 -1.62 -10.97
N GLU A 149 14.85 -0.85 -10.43
CA GLU A 149 14.95 0.60 -10.70
C GLU A 149 15.16 0.94 -12.17
N GLY A 150 15.77 0.01 -12.94
CA GLY A 150 16.06 0.23 -14.36
C GLY A 150 14.85 0.13 -15.27
N ASN A 151 13.77 -0.52 -14.83
CA ASN A 151 12.57 -0.70 -15.66
C ASN A 151 11.29 -0.20 -14.99
N SER A 152 11.40 0.52 -13.89
CA SER A 152 10.24 0.93 -13.09
C SER A 152 10.44 2.33 -12.55
N ARG A 153 9.37 3.13 -12.50
CA ARG A 153 9.41 4.53 -12.06
C ARG A 153 8.17 4.93 -11.31
N VAL A 154 8.36 5.80 -10.32
CA VAL A 154 7.24 6.47 -9.67
C VAL A 154 6.60 7.43 -10.67
N LYS A 155 5.27 7.38 -10.71
CA LYS A 155 4.44 8.30 -11.48
C LYS A 155 3.74 9.23 -10.52
N ALA A 156 4.03 10.32 -10.24
CA ALA A 156 3.41 11.33 -9.38
C ALA A 156 2.25 10.82 -8.49
#